data_f8b62af47fd1a27547b1477d0948997e
#
_entry.id   f8b62af47fd1a27547b1477d0948997e
#
_cell.length_a   1.000
_cell.length_b   1.000
_cell.length_c   1.000
_cell.angle_alpha   90.00
_cell.angle_beta   90.00
_cell.angle_gamma   90.00
#
_symmetry.space_group_name_H-M   'P 1'
#
loop_
_entity.id
_entity.type
_entity.pdbx_description
1 polymer ?
#
loop_
_entity_poly.entity_id
_entity_poly.type
_entity_poly.pdbx_seq_one_letter_code
_entity_poly.pdbx_strand_id
1 'polypeptide(L)'
;ANWDLVPFLMAMRDIHERLRTDTSLQDSDYDPPFSDFNLVVDNHGTAVNVSVPVATARIKFRYSAKVDPTPILDAVRAAAERAGVMLTEAREGHPPELPADHPLVRLCVEATGKAPVTAPFGTDASELQAIAPCVVLGPSDIGTAHTPHEAVRLDALAEAVPLFQRLATRLAG
;
A
#
# COMPACT_ATOMS: atom_id res chain seq x y z
N ALA A 1 9.55 -6.54 28.62
CA ALA A 1 9.29 -5.96 27.29
C ALA A 1 7.87 -6.25 26.79
N ASN A 2 7.38 -7.54 26.81
CA ASN A 2 6.05 -7.85 26.29
C ASN A 2 4.94 -7.10 27.02
N TRP A 3 4.96 -7.05 28.33
CA TRP A 3 3.96 -6.36 29.14
C TRP A 3 3.93 -4.84 28.86
N ASP A 4 5.08 -4.26 28.61
CA ASP A 4 5.21 -2.83 28.27
C ASP A 4 4.65 -2.53 26.88
N LEU A 5 4.69 -3.54 25.97
CA LEU A 5 4.15 -3.42 24.62
C LEU A 5 2.62 -3.53 24.57
N VAL A 6 1.96 -4.21 25.54
CA VAL A 6 0.52 -4.45 25.55
C VAL A 6 -0.31 -3.15 25.42
N PRO A 7 -0.06 -2.07 26.18
CA PRO A 7 -0.82 -0.83 26.03
C PRO A 7 -0.71 -0.22 24.63
N PHE A 8 0.47 -0.32 24.00
CA PHE A 8 0.68 0.11 22.63
C PHE A 8 -0.14 -0.72 21.64
N LEU A 9 -0.10 -2.05 21.76
CA LEU A 9 -0.86 -2.96 20.90
C LEU A 9 -2.38 -2.74 21.00
N MET A 10 -2.89 -2.44 22.20
CA MET A 10 -4.30 -2.07 22.38
C MET A 10 -4.66 -0.81 21.60
N ALA A 11 -3.81 0.22 21.66
CA ALA A 11 -4.01 1.43 20.89
C ALA A 11 -3.94 1.17 19.37
N MET A 12 -3.05 0.27 18.90
CA MET A 12 -2.97 -0.12 17.49
C MET A 12 -4.25 -0.82 17.03
N ARG A 13 -4.84 -1.67 17.85
CA ARG A 13 -6.15 -2.28 17.57
C ARG A 13 -7.23 -1.21 17.41
N ASP A 14 -7.27 -0.23 18.31
CA ASP A 14 -8.28 0.83 18.26
C ASP A 14 -8.09 1.72 17.00
N ILE A 15 -6.85 1.98 16.58
CA ILE A 15 -6.55 2.66 15.31
C ILE A 15 -7.03 1.82 14.12
N HIS A 16 -6.75 0.51 14.11
CA HIS A 16 -7.20 -0.39 13.06
C HIS A 16 -8.73 -0.42 12.92
N GLU A 17 -9.47 -0.46 14.03
CA GLU A 17 -10.93 -0.37 14.03
C GLU A 17 -11.43 1.00 13.54
N ARG A 18 -10.76 2.08 13.94
CA ARG A 18 -11.10 3.43 13.48
C ARG A 18 -10.94 3.57 11.96
N LEU A 19 -9.88 3.04 11.36
CA LEU A 19 -9.69 3.07 9.91
C LEU A 19 -10.83 2.41 9.14
N ARG A 20 -11.46 1.37 9.73
CA ARG A 20 -12.59 0.62 9.14
C ARG A 20 -13.95 1.30 9.33
N THR A 21 -14.10 2.11 10.37
CA THR A 21 -15.39 2.68 10.78
C THR A 21 -15.53 4.18 10.51
N ASP A 22 -14.43 4.92 10.51
CA ASP A 22 -14.39 6.37 10.28
C ASP A 22 -14.31 6.67 8.78
N THR A 23 -15.44 7.03 8.18
CA THR A 23 -15.53 7.31 6.74
C THR A 23 -14.70 8.51 6.30
N SER A 24 -14.31 9.41 7.22
CA SER A 24 -13.42 10.53 6.90
C SER A 24 -11.96 10.09 6.60
N LEU A 25 -11.62 8.84 6.93
CA LEU A 25 -10.32 8.21 6.70
C LEU A 25 -10.38 7.17 5.56
N GLN A 26 -11.46 7.19 4.77
CA GLN A 26 -11.69 6.22 3.70
C GLN A 26 -11.67 6.91 2.33
N ASP A 27 -11.37 6.12 1.31
CA ASP A 27 -11.42 6.51 -0.09
C ASP A 27 -12.36 5.57 -0.84
N SER A 28 -13.51 6.09 -1.26
CA SER A 28 -14.57 5.33 -1.93
C SER A 28 -14.18 4.85 -3.35
N ASP A 29 -13.06 5.30 -3.89
CA ASP A 29 -12.57 4.83 -5.19
C ASP A 29 -11.85 3.48 -5.07
N TYR A 30 -11.67 2.98 -3.85
CA TYR A 30 -11.06 1.69 -3.55
C TYR A 30 -12.07 0.68 -2.97
N ASP A 31 -11.80 -0.61 -3.20
CA ASP A 31 -12.50 -1.73 -2.56
C ASP A 31 -11.46 -2.70 -1.95
N PRO A 32 -11.37 -2.79 -0.62
CA PRO A 32 -12.11 -2.02 0.38
C PRO A 32 -11.68 -0.53 0.46
N PRO A 33 -12.55 0.37 0.96
CA PRO A 33 -12.29 1.81 0.95
C PRO A 33 -11.34 2.28 2.06
N PHE A 34 -11.03 1.44 3.02
CA PHE A 34 -10.19 1.77 4.17
C PHE A 34 -8.72 1.45 3.92
N SER A 35 -7.85 2.25 4.53
CA SER A 35 -6.40 2.08 4.47
C SER A 35 -5.94 0.78 5.15
N ASP A 36 -4.90 0.14 4.59
CA ASP A 36 -4.29 -1.06 5.17
C ASP A 36 -3.39 -0.69 6.37
N PHE A 37 -3.59 -1.40 7.47
CA PHE A 37 -2.83 -1.22 8.71
C PHE A 37 -2.43 -2.59 9.24
N ASN A 38 -1.32 -3.11 8.74
CA ASN A 38 -0.82 -4.42 9.10
C ASN A 38 0.12 -4.35 10.31
N LEU A 39 -0.03 -5.29 11.23
CA LEU A 39 0.74 -5.39 12.47
C LEU A 39 1.43 -6.74 12.56
N VAL A 40 2.74 -6.74 12.78
CA VAL A 40 3.56 -7.92 13.08
C VAL A 40 4.21 -7.73 14.44
N VAL A 41 4.11 -8.73 15.31
CA VAL A 41 4.77 -8.75 16.62
C VAL A 41 5.87 -9.81 16.62
N ASP A 42 7.06 -9.43 17.07
CA ASP A 42 8.23 -10.30 17.10
C ASP A 42 8.86 -10.30 18.50
N ASN A 43 8.98 -11.47 19.10
CA ASN A 43 9.64 -11.72 20.37
C ASN A 43 11.08 -12.26 20.21
N HIS A 44 11.63 -12.21 19.00
CA HIS A 44 12.99 -12.62 18.66
C HIS A 44 13.30 -14.09 19.06
N GLY A 45 12.32 -14.98 18.90
CA GLY A 45 12.46 -16.42 19.18
C GLY A 45 12.66 -16.79 20.65
N THR A 46 12.32 -15.88 21.58
CA THR A 46 12.48 -16.14 23.03
C THR A 46 11.57 -17.28 23.49
N ALA A 47 12.13 -18.26 24.19
CA ALA A 47 11.38 -19.40 24.75
C ALA A 47 10.39 -18.94 25.83
N VAL A 48 9.29 -19.68 25.99
CA VAL A 48 8.16 -19.31 26.87
C VAL A 48 8.53 -19.21 28.37
N ASN A 49 9.57 -19.90 28.78
CA ASN A 49 10.08 -19.91 30.17
C ASN A 49 11.17 -18.87 30.43
N VAL A 50 11.44 -17.98 29.46
CA VAL A 50 12.46 -16.92 29.58
C VAL A 50 11.78 -15.56 29.47
N SER A 51 12.21 -14.60 30.29
CA SER A 51 11.75 -13.22 30.16
C SER A 51 12.23 -12.61 28.85
N VAL A 52 11.31 -12.04 28.08
CA VAL A 52 11.61 -11.40 26.79
C VAL A 52 12.38 -10.09 27.02
N PRO A 53 13.64 -9.97 26.62
CA PRO A 53 14.42 -8.74 26.80
C PRO A 53 13.97 -7.63 25.84
N VAL A 54 13.60 -7.99 24.60
CA VAL A 54 13.16 -7.07 23.54
C VAL A 54 11.93 -7.64 22.86
N ALA A 55 10.90 -6.81 22.72
CA ALA A 55 9.73 -7.09 21.90
C ALA A 55 9.58 -6.00 20.85
N THR A 56 9.29 -6.38 19.61
CA THR A 56 9.17 -5.44 18.48
C THR A 56 7.78 -5.56 17.86
N ALA A 57 7.09 -4.42 17.68
CA ALA A 57 5.92 -4.33 16.83
C ALA A 57 6.31 -3.59 15.54
N ARG A 58 6.03 -4.20 14.39
CA ARG A 58 6.21 -3.58 13.07
C ARG A 58 4.86 -3.30 12.47
N ILE A 59 4.65 -2.05 12.08
CA ILE A 59 3.41 -1.59 11.49
C ILE A 59 3.71 -1.14 10.05
N LYS A 60 2.93 -1.65 9.10
CA LYS A 60 2.89 -1.16 7.73
C LYS A 60 1.55 -0.48 7.52
N PHE A 61 1.57 0.83 7.31
CA PHE A 61 0.40 1.65 7.02
C PHE A 61 0.43 2.07 5.55
N ARG A 62 -0.59 1.66 4.78
CA ARG A 62 -0.78 2.03 3.38
C ARG A 62 -2.10 2.74 3.21
N TYR A 63 -2.08 3.87 2.55
CA TYR A 63 -3.23 4.75 2.35
C TYR A 63 -3.27 5.24 0.89
N SER A 64 -4.43 5.70 0.43
CA SER A 64 -4.58 6.29 -0.92
C SER A 64 -4.10 7.74 -0.94
N ALA A 65 -3.89 8.28 -2.14
CA ALA A 65 -3.46 9.67 -2.33
C ALA A 65 -4.45 10.71 -1.76
N LYS A 66 -5.72 10.34 -1.60
CA LYS A 66 -6.78 11.23 -1.10
C LYS A 66 -6.92 11.22 0.41
N VAL A 67 -6.34 10.25 1.11
CA VAL A 67 -6.42 10.14 2.57
C VAL A 67 -5.26 10.89 3.21
N ASP A 68 -5.57 11.83 4.12
CA ASP A 68 -4.54 12.44 4.97
C ASP A 68 -4.08 11.42 6.04
N PRO A 69 -2.82 10.99 6.01
CA PRO A 69 -2.31 10.02 6.99
C PRO A 69 -2.02 10.65 8.36
N THR A 70 -1.95 11.97 8.46
CA THR A 70 -1.49 12.69 9.66
C THR A 70 -2.24 12.30 10.92
N PRO A 71 -3.59 12.22 10.94
CA PRO A 71 -4.33 11.86 12.17
C PRO A 71 -3.98 10.45 12.68
N ILE A 72 -3.65 9.53 11.80
CA ILE A 72 -3.27 8.15 12.16
C ILE A 72 -1.83 8.11 12.66
N LEU A 73 -0.91 8.78 11.96
CA LEU A 73 0.50 8.85 12.36
C LEU A 73 0.64 9.51 13.73
N ASP A 74 -0.09 10.60 13.99
CA ASP A 74 -0.08 11.27 15.29
C ASP A 74 -0.68 10.40 16.40
N ALA A 75 -1.73 9.62 16.11
CA ALA A 75 -2.29 8.67 17.06
C ALA A 75 -1.29 7.56 17.42
N VAL A 76 -0.52 7.06 16.43
CA VAL A 76 0.56 6.06 16.66
C VAL A 76 1.66 6.65 17.53
N ARG A 77 2.13 7.87 17.23
CA ARG A 77 3.16 8.59 18.01
C ARG A 77 2.73 8.79 19.46
N ALA A 78 1.52 9.30 19.65
CA ALA A 78 0.96 9.51 20.98
C ALA A 78 0.77 8.19 21.76
N ALA A 79 0.43 7.10 21.08
CA ALA A 79 0.34 5.79 21.70
C ALA A 79 1.71 5.26 22.13
N ALA A 80 2.74 5.45 21.32
CA ALA A 80 4.12 5.06 21.65
C ALA A 80 4.64 5.84 22.87
N GLU A 81 4.42 7.15 22.91
CA GLU A 81 4.79 8.01 24.04
C GLU A 81 4.09 7.57 25.34
N ARG A 82 2.76 7.36 25.29
CA ARG A 82 1.99 6.92 26.48
C ARG A 82 2.42 5.54 27.00
N ALA A 83 2.80 4.64 26.10
CA ALA A 83 3.27 3.30 26.45
C ALA A 83 4.76 3.26 26.86
N GLY A 84 5.49 4.36 26.67
CA GLY A 84 6.93 4.41 26.92
C GLY A 84 7.75 3.50 25.99
N VAL A 85 7.25 3.25 24.77
CA VAL A 85 7.96 2.45 23.77
C VAL A 85 8.69 3.35 22.77
N MET A 86 9.87 2.90 22.35
CA MET A 86 10.64 3.61 21.34
C MET A 86 9.99 3.42 19.95
N LEU A 87 9.76 4.52 19.25
CA LEU A 87 9.21 4.52 17.90
C LEU A 87 10.28 4.93 16.89
N THR A 88 10.40 4.17 15.81
CA THR A 88 11.17 4.54 14.61
C THR A 88 10.22 4.57 13.43
N GLU A 89 10.25 5.65 12.65
CA GLU A 89 9.43 5.82 11.47
C GLU A 89 10.30 5.82 10.21
N ALA A 90 9.81 5.15 9.17
CA ALA A 90 10.32 5.26 7.82
C ALA A 90 9.17 5.53 6.86
N ARG A 91 9.38 6.36 5.86
CA ARG A 91 8.43 6.60 4.77
C ARG A 91 9.00 6.01 3.49
N GLU A 92 8.16 5.29 2.77
CA GLU A 92 8.48 4.67 1.49
C GLU A 92 7.59 5.31 0.44
N GLY A 93 8.07 6.37 -0.23
CA GLY A 93 7.36 7.08 -1.29
C GLY A 93 6.02 7.72 -0.89
N HIS A 94 5.23 8.01 -1.90
CA HIS A 94 3.85 8.51 -1.77
C HIS A 94 2.91 7.60 -2.55
N PRO A 95 1.62 7.50 -2.17
CA PRO A 95 0.63 6.79 -2.98
C PRO A 95 0.60 7.36 -4.41
N PRO A 96 0.87 6.56 -5.45
CA PRO A 96 0.84 7.04 -6.82
C PRO A 96 -0.60 7.02 -7.33
N GLU A 97 -1.11 8.17 -7.74
CA GLU A 97 -2.44 8.28 -8.37
C GLU A 97 -2.43 9.41 -9.39
N LEU A 98 -2.90 9.12 -10.58
CA LEU A 98 -3.15 10.12 -11.62
C LEU A 98 -4.64 10.31 -11.80
N PRO A 99 -5.12 11.55 -12.06
CA PRO A 99 -6.50 11.79 -12.43
C PRO A 99 -6.88 10.98 -13.69
N ALA A 100 -8.12 10.52 -13.79
CA ALA A 100 -8.60 9.75 -14.93
C ALA A 100 -8.48 10.50 -16.28
N ASP A 101 -8.47 11.83 -16.23
CA ASP A 101 -8.29 12.71 -17.38
C ASP A 101 -6.83 13.07 -17.67
N HIS A 102 -5.86 12.54 -16.92
CA HIS A 102 -4.45 12.76 -17.21
C HIS A 102 -4.06 12.21 -18.59
N PRO A 103 -3.23 12.93 -19.40
CA PRO A 103 -2.87 12.51 -20.77
C PRO A 103 -2.33 11.08 -20.87
N LEU A 104 -1.49 10.65 -19.91
CA LEU A 104 -0.95 9.28 -19.86
C LEU A 104 -2.04 8.24 -19.61
N VAL A 105 -3.01 8.53 -18.74
CA VAL A 105 -4.15 7.64 -18.46
C VAL A 105 -5.02 7.51 -19.72
N ARG A 106 -5.37 8.62 -20.36
CA ARG A 106 -6.12 8.61 -21.62
C ARG A 106 -5.42 7.81 -22.72
N LEU A 107 -4.11 7.99 -22.87
CA LEU A 107 -3.30 7.21 -23.80
C LEU A 107 -3.41 5.71 -23.56
N CYS A 108 -3.34 5.28 -22.28
CA CYS A 108 -3.50 3.88 -21.92
C CYS A 108 -4.92 3.37 -22.18
N VAL A 109 -5.94 4.16 -21.87
CA VAL A 109 -7.35 3.84 -22.18
C VAL A 109 -7.57 3.65 -23.68
N GLU A 110 -7.08 4.58 -24.52
CA GLU A 110 -7.16 4.47 -25.97
C GLU A 110 -6.44 3.22 -26.52
N ALA A 111 -5.28 2.90 -25.95
CA ALA A 111 -4.47 1.78 -26.42
C ALA A 111 -5.03 0.42 -25.99
N THR A 112 -5.74 0.34 -24.87
CA THR A 112 -6.27 -0.91 -24.30
C THR A 112 -7.76 -1.10 -24.50
N GLY A 113 -8.51 -0.02 -24.69
CA GLY A 113 -9.98 -0.02 -24.67
C GLY A 113 -10.58 -0.25 -23.27
N LYS A 114 -9.77 -0.21 -22.20
CA LYS A 114 -10.19 -0.47 -20.81
C LYS A 114 -10.27 0.83 -20.01
N ALA A 115 -11.28 0.95 -19.17
CA ALA A 115 -11.37 2.05 -18.22
C ALA A 115 -10.25 1.93 -17.14
N PRO A 116 -9.72 3.07 -16.63
CA PRO A 116 -8.78 3.03 -15.52
C PRO A 116 -9.50 2.57 -14.24
N VAL A 117 -8.78 1.87 -13.41
CA VAL A 117 -9.24 1.40 -12.09
C VAL A 117 -8.20 1.71 -11.01
N THR A 118 -8.63 1.83 -9.78
CA THR A 118 -7.73 1.82 -8.62
C THR A 118 -7.35 0.40 -8.25
N ALA A 119 -6.20 0.23 -7.61
CA ALA A 119 -5.74 -1.08 -7.18
C ALA A 119 -5.07 -0.99 -5.79
N PRO A 120 -5.48 -1.82 -4.81
CA PRO A 120 -5.01 -1.73 -3.43
C PRO A 120 -3.66 -2.44 -3.22
N PHE A 121 -2.66 -2.16 -4.05
CA PHE A 121 -1.32 -2.71 -3.90
C PHE A 121 -0.23 -1.65 -4.10
N GLY A 122 0.94 -1.87 -3.50
CA GLY A 122 2.11 -1.01 -3.68
C GLY A 122 2.88 -1.37 -4.94
N THR A 123 3.45 -0.35 -5.60
CA THR A 123 4.33 -0.50 -6.76
C THR A 123 5.49 0.49 -6.67
N ASP A 124 6.53 0.29 -7.47
CA ASP A 124 7.66 1.22 -7.60
C ASP A 124 7.22 2.61 -8.13
N ALA A 125 6.00 2.73 -8.64
CA ALA A 125 5.43 4.02 -9.00
C ALA A 125 5.38 5.00 -7.82
N SER A 126 5.33 4.51 -6.58
CA SER A 126 5.42 5.34 -5.37
C SER A 126 6.69 6.20 -5.32
N GLU A 127 7.80 5.69 -5.86
CA GLU A 127 9.08 6.41 -5.95
C GLU A 127 9.26 7.06 -7.31
N LEU A 128 8.92 6.35 -8.40
CA LEU A 128 9.14 6.80 -9.77
C LEU A 128 8.31 8.04 -10.14
N GLN A 129 7.17 8.25 -9.50
CA GLN A 129 6.34 9.43 -9.73
C GLN A 129 7.05 10.77 -9.42
N ALA A 130 8.13 10.74 -8.62
CA ALA A 130 8.98 11.92 -8.38
C ALA A 130 9.75 12.34 -9.63
N ILE A 131 9.90 11.46 -10.62
CA ILE A 131 10.65 11.68 -11.85
C ILE A 131 9.70 11.89 -13.03
N ALA A 132 8.62 11.10 -13.11
CA ALA A 132 7.65 11.14 -14.20
C ALA A 132 6.28 10.63 -13.76
N PRO A 133 5.17 11.05 -14.41
CA PRO A 133 3.86 10.46 -14.20
C PRO A 133 3.86 8.95 -14.46
N CYS A 134 3.26 8.16 -13.58
CA CYS A 134 3.26 6.70 -13.65
C CYS A 134 1.85 6.13 -13.78
N VAL A 135 1.70 5.13 -14.63
CA VAL A 135 0.51 4.26 -14.74
C VAL A 135 0.96 2.81 -14.64
N VAL A 136 0.28 2.02 -13.84
CA VAL A 136 0.51 0.57 -13.78
C VAL A 136 -0.31 -0.09 -14.89
N LEU A 137 0.37 -0.82 -15.75
CA LEU A 137 -0.23 -1.52 -16.89
C LEU A 137 0.45 -2.86 -17.09
N GLY A 138 -0.33 -3.91 -17.20
CA GLY A 138 0.20 -5.26 -17.42
C GLY A 138 -0.78 -6.19 -18.11
N PRO A 139 -0.30 -7.34 -18.65
CA PRO A 139 -1.12 -8.29 -19.40
C PRO A 139 -1.89 -9.28 -18.54
N SER A 140 -1.75 -9.25 -17.22
CA SER A 140 -2.33 -10.23 -16.31
C SER A 140 -3.29 -9.61 -15.30
N ASP A 141 -3.97 -10.48 -14.55
CA ASP A 141 -4.82 -10.11 -13.43
C ASP A 141 -4.01 -10.19 -12.13
N ILE A 142 -4.16 -9.17 -11.27
CA ILE A 142 -3.52 -9.11 -9.96
C ILE A 142 -4.07 -10.17 -8.97
N GLY A 143 -5.27 -10.70 -9.21
CA GLY A 143 -5.95 -11.62 -8.30
C GLY A 143 -5.20 -12.92 -8.01
N THR A 144 -4.23 -13.30 -8.85
CA THR A 144 -3.38 -14.48 -8.64
C THR A 144 -1.99 -14.15 -8.09
N ALA A 145 -1.64 -12.88 -7.97
CA ALA A 145 -0.33 -12.45 -7.47
C ALA A 145 -0.04 -12.97 -6.05
N HIS A 146 1.21 -13.36 -5.82
CA HIS A 146 1.68 -13.93 -4.54
C HIS A 146 0.98 -15.24 -4.12
N THR A 147 0.38 -15.95 -5.06
CA THR A 147 -0.20 -17.26 -4.82
C THR A 147 0.58 -18.37 -5.57
N PRO A 148 0.45 -19.67 -5.18
CA PRO A 148 1.02 -20.78 -5.95
C PRO A 148 0.46 -20.91 -7.38
N HIS A 149 -0.62 -20.18 -7.69
CA HIS A 149 -1.27 -20.17 -9.00
C HIS A 149 -0.96 -18.89 -9.81
N GLU A 150 0.01 -18.10 -9.35
CA GLU A 150 0.45 -16.92 -10.08
C GLU A 150 0.96 -17.32 -11.46
N ALA A 151 0.33 -16.78 -12.48
CA ALA A 151 0.63 -17.10 -13.87
C ALA A 151 0.20 -15.97 -14.80
N VAL A 152 0.88 -15.88 -15.94
CA VAL A 152 0.47 -15.03 -17.05
C VAL A 152 0.25 -15.90 -18.28
N ARG A 153 -0.80 -15.65 -19.04
CA ARG A 153 -1.09 -16.37 -20.28
C ARG A 153 -0.09 -15.95 -21.36
N LEU A 154 0.39 -16.92 -22.16
CA LEU A 154 1.38 -16.66 -23.21
C LEU A 154 0.81 -15.76 -24.33
N ASP A 155 -0.47 -15.91 -24.67
CA ASP A 155 -1.15 -15.05 -25.63
C ASP A 155 -1.25 -13.60 -25.12
N ALA A 156 -1.58 -13.39 -23.85
CA ALA A 156 -1.61 -12.07 -23.23
C ALA A 156 -0.22 -11.39 -23.23
N LEU A 157 0.86 -12.16 -23.01
CA LEU A 157 2.24 -11.66 -23.17
C LEU A 157 2.53 -11.26 -24.62
N ALA A 158 2.14 -12.11 -25.58
CA ALA A 158 2.36 -11.82 -27.00
C ALA A 158 1.60 -10.55 -27.46
N GLU A 159 0.38 -10.31 -26.94
CA GLU A 159 -0.40 -9.11 -27.21
C GLU A 159 0.17 -7.85 -26.51
N ALA A 160 0.79 -8.02 -25.34
CA ALA A 160 1.40 -6.91 -24.60
C ALA A 160 2.58 -6.28 -25.34
N VAL A 161 3.40 -7.06 -26.05
CA VAL A 161 4.57 -6.54 -26.78
C VAL A 161 4.21 -5.43 -27.76
N PRO A 162 3.31 -5.64 -28.75
CA PRO A 162 2.93 -4.57 -29.69
C PRO A 162 2.16 -3.44 -28.97
N LEU A 163 1.45 -3.70 -27.89
CA LEU A 163 0.81 -2.64 -27.08
C LEU A 163 1.85 -1.68 -26.53
N PHE A 164 2.87 -2.20 -25.82
CA PHE A 164 3.93 -1.38 -25.24
C PHE A 164 4.77 -0.66 -26.32
N GLN A 165 5.02 -1.30 -27.44
CA GLN A 165 5.69 -0.64 -28.58
C GLN A 165 4.90 0.59 -29.08
N ARG A 166 3.57 0.45 -29.25
CA ARG A 166 2.71 1.59 -29.67
C ARG A 166 2.72 2.71 -28.63
N LEU A 167 2.62 2.36 -27.33
CA LEU A 167 2.65 3.34 -26.25
C LEU A 167 4.00 4.09 -26.23
N ALA A 168 5.12 3.36 -26.29
CA ALA A 168 6.45 3.97 -26.31
C ALA A 168 6.63 4.90 -27.53
N THR A 169 6.19 4.51 -28.71
CA THR A 169 6.25 5.36 -29.91
C THR A 169 5.44 6.64 -29.75
N ARG A 170 4.22 6.55 -29.19
CA ARG A 170 3.37 7.72 -28.96
C ARG A 170 3.87 8.65 -27.85
N LEU A 171 4.64 8.15 -26.91
CA LEU A 171 5.24 8.95 -25.82
C LEU A 171 6.57 9.61 -26.25
N ALA A 172 7.24 9.05 -27.25
CA ALA A 172 8.50 9.58 -27.76
C ALA A 172 8.34 10.65 -28.86
N GLY A 173 7.17 10.76 -29.48
CA GLY A 173 6.87 11.73 -30.57
C GLY A 173 6.03 12.88 -30.10
#